data_2cae0027ecba551aa5f36445b6d5aa2f
#
_entry.id   2cae0027ecba551aa5f36445b6d5aa2f
#
_cell.length_a   1.000
_cell.length_b   1.000
_cell.length_c   1.000
_cell.angle_alpha   90.00
_cell.angle_beta   90.00
_cell.angle_gamma   90.00
#
_symmetry.space_group_name_H-M   'P 1'
#
loop_
_entity.id
_entity.type
_entity.pdbx_description
1 polymer ?
#
loop_
_entity_poly.entity_id
_entity_poly.type
_entity_poly.pdbx_seq_one_letter_code
_entity_poly.pdbx_strand_id
1 'polypeptide(L)'
;MSGGAPRPMFHVKHSPTTLANVSRETLAALENYVALLLRWNRTINLISRGDETQVWDRHIADSLALVDFLPDQFSHAIDIGSGGGLPGVVLAIVTARPIHLIESDQRKAAFLREAARELVLPITVHATRIEAAHPPPAPVITARAVAPLAILLAWATPHLAPGGICLFPKGRTANDELTAARLEWQMDVVATPSPTDPSARILRISEIARVGSQP
;
A
#
# COMPACT_ATOMS: atom_id res chain seq x y z
N MET A 1 -15.83 -36.63 -9.98
CA MET A 1 -15.40 -35.63 -10.95
C MET A 1 -15.68 -34.25 -10.35
N SER A 2 -14.70 -33.68 -9.69
CA SER A 2 -14.81 -32.39 -9.03
C SER A 2 -14.38 -31.31 -10.04
N GLY A 3 -15.37 -30.61 -10.60
CA GLY A 3 -15.13 -29.48 -11.50
C GLY A 3 -14.71 -28.25 -10.68
N GLY A 4 -13.42 -27.96 -10.62
CA GLY A 4 -12.94 -26.72 -10.04
C GLY A 4 -13.47 -25.52 -10.83
N ALA A 5 -14.09 -24.57 -10.16
CA ALA A 5 -14.51 -23.31 -10.75
C ALA A 5 -13.29 -22.59 -11.39
N PRO A 6 -13.44 -21.96 -12.56
CA PRO A 6 -12.34 -21.24 -13.20
C PRO A 6 -11.85 -20.13 -12.25
N ARG A 7 -10.53 -20.15 -11.98
CA ARG A 7 -9.86 -19.09 -11.22
C ARG A 7 -10.10 -17.75 -11.93
N PRO A 8 -10.47 -16.67 -11.23
CA PRO A 8 -10.65 -15.38 -11.87
C PRO A 8 -9.33 -14.94 -12.52
N MET A 9 -9.35 -14.83 -13.85
CA MET A 9 -8.22 -14.25 -14.59
C MET A 9 -8.16 -12.75 -14.26
N PHE A 10 -7.06 -12.35 -13.64
CA PHE A 10 -6.76 -10.96 -13.39
C PHE A 10 -6.45 -10.26 -14.71
N HIS A 11 -7.32 -9.36 -15.14
CA HIS A 11 -6.99 -8.43 -16.21
C HIS A 11 -6.16 -7.29 -15.63
N VAL A 12 -4.85 -7.32 -15.85
CA VAL A 12 -4.03 -6.12 -15.71
C VAL A 12 -4.54 -5.11 -16.74
N LYS A 13 -4.87 -3.89 -16.30
CA LYS A 13 -5.29 -2.83 -17.21
C LYS A 13 -4.26 -2.69 -18.32
N HIS A 14 -4.72 -2.58 -19.57
CA HIS A 14 -3.85 -2.57 -20.75
C HIS A 14 -2.88 -1.37 -20.85
N SER A 15 -3.03 -0.37 -19.99
CA SER A 15 -2.10 0.76 -19.86
C SER A 15 -1.81 1.01 -18.38
N PRO A 16 -0.55 0.88 -17.93
CA PRO A 16 -0.19 1.08 -16.53
C PRO A 16 -0.50 2.51 -16.08
N THR A 17 -0.95 2.66 -14.84
CA THR A 17 -1.16 3.97 -14.22
C THR A 17 0.19 4.63 -13.98
N THR A 18 0.49 5.64 -14.76
CA THR A 18 1.73 6.42 -14.68
C THR A 18 1.40 7.91 -14.59
N LEU A 19 2.40 8.73 -14.28
CA LEU A 19 2.25 10.18 -14.27
C LEU A 19 1.72 10.74 -15.60
N ALA A 20 2.02 10.09 -16.73
CA ALA A 20 1.52 10.50 -18.04
C ALA A 20 0.02 10.24 -18.26
N ASN A 21 -0.57 9.33 -17.47
CA ASN A 21 -1.94 8.85 -17.68
C ASN A 21 -2.94 9.35 -16.62
N VAL A 22 -2.48 10.12 -15.62
CA VAL A 22 -3.38 10.73 -14.62
C VAL A 22 -3.97 12.04 -15.13
N SER A 23 -5.13 12.44 -14.59
CA SER A 23 -5.75 13.72 -14.95
C SER A 23 -4.88 14.91 -14.49
N ARG A 24 -5.12 16.09 -15.05
CA ARG A 24 -4.41 17.32 -14.64
C ARG A 24 -4.69 17.66 -13.16
N GLU A 25 -5.89 17.43 -12.70
CA GLU A 25 -6.32 17.66 -11.32
C GLU A 25 -5.58 16.69 -10.37
N THR A 26 -5.47 15.41 -10.75
CA THR A 26 -4.70 14.42 -10.00
C THR A 26 -3.22 14.78 -9.96
N LEU A 27 -2.64 15.20 -11.08
CA LEU A 27 -1.25 15.63 -11.13
C LEU A 27 -1.01 16.85 -10.21
N ALA A 28 -1.87 17.86 -10.28
CA ALA A 28 -1.78 19.04 -9.40
C ALA A 28 -1.88 18.67 -7.90
N ALA A 29 -2.77 17.71 -7.55
CA ALA A 29 -2.87 17.22 -6.18
C ALA A 29 -1.61 16.47 -5.74
N LEU A 30 -1.00 15.67 -6.61
CA LEU A 30 0.28 15.00 -6.34
C LEU A 30 1.43 16.00 -6.18
N GLU A 31 1.47 17.07 -7.00
CA GLU A 31 2.47 18.15 -6.87
C GLU A 31 2.34 18.86 -5.52
N ASN A 32 1.13 19.20 -5.10
CA ASN A 32 0.86 19.80 -3.80
C ASN A 32 1.25 18.86 -2.65
N TYR A 33 0.95 17.57 -2.76
CA TYR A 33 1.38 16.57 -1.79
C TYR A 33 2.91 16.49 -1.69
N VAL A 34 3.62 16.41 -2.81
CA VAL A 34 5.09 16.36 -2.83
C VAL A 34 5.70 17.62 -2.22
N ALA A 35 5.16 18.80 -2.55
CA ALA A 35 5.61 20.06 -1.96
C ALA A 35 5.43 20.07 -0.43
N LEU A 36 4.28 19.57 0.06
CA LEU A 36 4.01 19.43 1.49
C LEU A 36 4.97 18.42 2.14
N LEU A 37 5.14 17.25 1.54
CA LEU A 37 6.05 16.19 1.99
C LEU A 37 7.49 16.72 2.16
N LEU A 38 8.03 17.38 1.15
CA LEU A 38 9.39 17.93 1.17
C LEU A 38 9.53 19.07 2.19
N ARG A 39 8.49 19.90 2.36
CA ARG A 39 8.47 20.95 3.40
C ARG A 39 8.61 20.33 4.80
N TRP A 40 7.82 19.30 5.09
CA TRP A 40 7.84 18.60 6.38
C TRP A 40 9.09 17.75 6.57
N ASN A 41 9.64 17.18 5.50
CA ASN A 41 10.85 16.35 5.56
C ASN A 41 12.08 17.10 6.09
N ARG A 42 12.08 18.44 6.00
CA ARG A 42 13.12 19.27 6.63
C ARG A 42 13.14 19.19 8.15
N THR A 43 12.01 18.84 8.76
CA THR A 43 11.84 18.82 10.21
C THR A 43 11.71 17.42 10.77
N ILE A 44 11.05 16.51 10.04
CA ILE A 44 10.88 15.10 10.42
C ILE A 44 11.25 14.20 9.24
N ASN A 45 11.86 13.04 9.53
CA ASN A 45 12.28 12.12 8.47
C ASN A 45 11.07 11.34 7.93
N LEU A 46 10.42 11.85 6.89
CA LEU A 46 9.32 11.19 6.17
C LEU A 46 9.85 10.28 5.08
N ILE A 47 10.86 10.75 4.35
CA ILE A 47 11.64 9.99 3.36
C ILE A 47 13.14 10.24 3.62
N SER A 48 14.01 9.39 3.05
CA SER A 48 15.45 9.61 3.18
C SER A 48 15.88 10.91 2.43
N ARG A 49 16.91 11.56 2.93
CA ARG A 49 17.44 12.77 2.25
C ARG A 49 17.95 12.49 0.84
N GLY A 50 18.47 11.28 0.60
CA GLY A 50 18.91 10.85 -0.72
C GLY A 50 17.76 10.67 -1.72
N ASP A 51 16.54 10.45 -1.23
CA ASP A 51 15.36 10.24 -2.06
C ASP A 51 14.61 11.55 -2.39
N GLU A 52 14.96 12.69 -1.77
CA GLU A 52 14.26 13.97 -2.00
C GLU A 52 14.28 14.39 -3.48
N THR A 53 15.43 14.20 -4.16
CA THR A 53 15.56 14.52 -5.59
C THR A 53 14.91 13.51 -6.53
N GLN A 54 14.59 12.33 -6.01
CA GLN A 54 13.99 11.21 -6.75
C GLN A 54 12.58 10.85 -6.25
N VAL A 55 11.92 11.78 -5.53
CA VAL A 55 10.62 11.52 -4.91
C VAL A 55 9.58 11.07 -5.94
N TRP A 56 9.60 11.66 -7.12
CA TRP A 56 8.69 11.34 -8.21
C TRP A 56 8.94 9.96 -8.79
N ASP A 57 10.18 9.65 -9.12
CA ASP A 57 10.55 8.41 -9.81
C ASP A 57 10.52 7.20 -8.89
N ARG A 58 10.85 7.39 -7.59
CA ARG A 58 10.92 6.28 -6.64
C ARG A 58 9.68 6.13 -5.77
N HIS A 59 9.06 7.24 -5.35
CA HIS A 59 7.99 7.16 -4.36
C HIS A 59 6.61 7.34 -4.97
N ILE A 60 6.44 8.36 -5.81
CA ILE A 60 5.14 8.59 -6.45
C ILE A 60 4.88 7.53 -7.51
N ALA A 61 5.85 7.24 -8.38
CA ALA A 61 5.70 6.22 -9.43
C ALA A 61 5.46 4.81 -8.83
N ASP A 62 6.20 4.41 -7.77
CA ASP A 62 5.97 3.15 -7.06
C ASP A 62 4.55 3.05 -6.49
N SER A 63 4.05 4.17 -5.93
CA SER A 63 2.71 4.19 -5.34
C SER A 63 1.62 4.16 -6.42
N LEU A 64 1.84 4.85 -7.55
CA LEU A 64 0.94 4.81 -8.71
C LEU A 64 0.85 3.41 -9.32
N ALA A 65 1.97 2.69 -9.38
CA ALA A 65 2.00 1.33 -9.91
C ALA A 65 1.07 0.37 -9.15
N LEU A 66 0.74 0.64 -7.89
CA LEU A 66 -0.20 -0.19 -7.12
C LEU A 66 -1.65 -0.05 -7.61
N VAL A 67 -1.99 1.06 -8.26
CA VAL A 67 -3.38 1.31 -8.72
C VAL A 67 -3.86 0.23 -9.68
N ASP A 68 -2.95 -0.32 -10.50
CA ASP A 68 -3.29 -1.34 -11.51
C ASP A 68 -3.60 -2.72 -10.87
N PHE A 69 -3.24 -2.90 -9.60
CA PHE A 69 -3.49 -4.14 -8.84
C PHE A 69 -4.69 -4.03 -7.90
N LEU A 70 -5.27 -2.84 -7.77
CA LEU A 70 -6.47 -2.64 -6.97
C LEU A 70 -7.68 -3.33 -7.63
N PRO A 71 -8.63 -3.84 -6.85
CA PRO A 71 -9.93 -4.25 -7.38
C PRO A 71 -10.63 -3.07 -8.04
N ASP A 72 -11.39 -3.32 -9.11
CA ASP A 72 -12.18 -2.27 -9.79
C ASP A 72 -13.12 -1.53 -8.83
N GLN A 73 -13.64 -2.25 -7.85
CA GLN A 73 -14.47 -1.70 -6.79
C GLN A 73 -13.94 -2.13 -5.42
N PHE A 74 -13.69 -1.17 -4.56
CA PHE A 74 -13.43 -1.39 -3.14
C PHE A 74 -14.00 -0.22 -2.33
N SER A 75 -14.47 -0.49 -1.13
CA SER A 75 -15.10 0.54 -0.28
C SER A 75 -14.06 1.48 0.33
N HIS A 76 -12.95 0.92 0.80
CA HIS A 76 -11.85 1.64 1.46
C HIS A 76 -10.60 0.76 1.49
N ALA A 77 -9.46 1.35 1.87
CA ALA A 77 -8.23 0.60 2.10
C ALA A 77 -7.58 0.99 3.43
N ILE A 78 -6.69 0.13 3.91
CA ILE A 78 -5.81 0.42 5.06
C ILE A 78 -4.37 0.46 4.56
N ASP A 79 -3.60 1.43 5.01
CA ASP A 79 -2.16 1.51 4.77
C ASP A 79 -1.43 1.40 6.10
N ILE A 80 -0.61 0.34 6.26
CA ILE A 80 0.07 0.01 7.52
C ILE A 80 1.46 0.63 7.53
N GLY A 81 1.76 1.40 8.60
CA GLY A 81 3.04 2.08 8.74
C GLY A 81 3.22 3.18 7.69
N SER A 82 2.23 4.03 7.54
CA SER A 82 2.10 4.97 6.43
C SER A 82 3.25 5.97 6.29
N GLY A 83 3.96 6.29 7.37
CA GLY A 83 5.15 7.14 7.34
C GLY A 83 4.91 8.50 6.68
N GLY A 84 5.54 8.69 5.52
CA GLY A 84 5.30 9.85 4.66
C GLY A 84 4.00 9.80 3.86
N GLY A 85 3.11 8.83 4.10
CA GLY A 85 1.86 8.68 3.35
C GLY A 85 2.00 7.88 2.04
N LEU A 86 3.01 7.05 1.96
CA LEU A 86 3.35 6.31 0.74
C LEU A 86 3.21 4.80 0.97
N PRO A 87 2.25 4.11 0.33
CA PRO A 87 1.45 4.59 -0.82
C PRO A 87 0.12 5.26 -0.45
N GLY A 88 -0.35 5.25 0.79
CA GLY A 88 -1.72 5.53 1.19
C GLY A 88 -2.27 6.88 0.72
N VAL A 89 -1.50 7.99 0.86
CA VAL A 89 -1.94 9.32 0.40
C VAL A 89 -2.04 9.38 -1.12
N VAL A 90 -1.08 8.77 -1.84
CA VAL A 90 -1.12 8.71 -3.30
C VAL A 90 -2.35 7.94 -3.77
N LEU A 91 -2.66 6.81 -3.13
CA LEU A 91 -3.87 6.04 -3.44
C LEU A 91 -5.15 6.85 -3.17
N ALA A 92 -5.21 7.61 -2.07
CA ALA A 92 -6.36 8.50 -1.79
C ALA A 92 -6.53 9.57 -2.88
N ILE A 93 -5.44 10.19 -3.34
CA ILE A 93 -5.46 11.20 -4.40
C ILE A 93 -6.00 10.60 -5.71
N VAL A 94 -5.48 9.43 -6.11
CA VAL A 94 -5.77 8.86 -7.43
C VAL A 94 -7.14 8.19 -7.49
N THR A 95 -7.55 7.53 -6.40
CA THR A 95 -8.79 6.74 -6.39
C THR A 95 -9.98 7.51 -5.83
N ALA A 96 -9.74 8.61 -5.13
CA ALA A 96 -10.74 9.34 -4.34
C ALA A 96 -11.52 8.43 -3.35
N ARG A 97 -10.93 7.29 -2.95
CA ARG A 97 -11.53 6.34 -2.01
C ARG A 97 -11.05 6.62 -0.59
N PRO A 98 -11.87 6.30 0.44
CA PRO A 98 -11.45 6.39 1.83
C PRO A 98 -10.23 5.52 2.11
N ILE A 99 -9.22 6.09 2.77
CA ILE A 99 -8.01 5.38 3.18
C ILE A 99 -7.78 5.57 4.68
N HIS A 100 -7.60 4.48 5.42
CA HIS A 100 -7.19 4.49 6.82
C HIS A 100 -5.67 4.36 6.88
N LEU A 101 -5.00 5.40 7.37
CA LEU A 101 -3.54 5.42 7.54
C LEU A 101 -3.20 5.07 8.98
N ILE A 102 -2.41 4.03 9.20
CA ILE A 102 -1.96 3.61 10.54
C ILE A 102 -0.48 3.98 10.70
N GLU A 103 -0.19 4.88 11.63
CA GLU A 103 1.16 5.38 11.89
C GLU A 103 1.38 5.60 13.39
N SER A 104 2.42 5.00 13.95
CA SER A 104 2.71 5.06 15.39
C SER A 104 3.50 6.31 15.81
N ASP A 105 4.31 6.89 14.91
CA ASP A 105 5.03 8.14 15.19
C ASP A 105 4.05 9.33 15.13
N GLN A 106 3.88 10.01 16.27
CA GLN A 106 2.92 11.10 16.41
C GLN A 106 3.23 12.30 15.49
N ARG A 107 4.50 12.54 15.17
CA ARG A 107 4.91 13.64 14.28
C ARG A 107 4.56 13.29 12.83
N LYS A 108 4.77 12.04 12.41
CA LYS A 108 4.35 11.56 11.09
C LYS A 108 2.83 11.53 10.97
N ALA A 109 2.13 11.08 12.02
CA ALA A 109 0.67 11.13 12.05
C ALA A 109 0.13 12.57 11.97
N ALA A 110 0.81 13.56 12.57
CA ALA A 110 0.46 14.98 12.42
C ALA A 110 0.63 15.45 10.97
N PHE A 111 1.72 15.07 10.31
CA PHE A 111 1.92 15.32 8.88
C PHE A 111 0.79 14.73 8.03
N LEU A 112 0.42 13.46 8.29
CA LEU A 112 -0.64 12.77 7.53
C LEU A 112 -2.01 13.46 7.70
N ARG A 113 -2.33 13.94 8.90
CA ARG A 113 -3.55 14.74 9.15
C ARG A 113 -3.52 16.05 8.40
N GLU A 114 -2.37 16.73 8.37
CA GLU A 114 -2.19 17.96 7.62
C GLU A 114 -2.33 17.74 6.12
N ALA A 115 -1.74 16.68 5.58
CA ALA A 115 -1.90 16.29 4.18
C ALA A 115 -3.38 16.01 3.83
N ALA A 116 -4.09 15.25 4.68
CA ALA A 116 -5.51 14.99 4.50
C ALA A 116 -6.34 16.28 4.47
N ARG A 117 -6.03 17.22 5.38
CA ARG A 117 -6.73 18.52 5.50
C ARG A 117 -6.43 19.47 4.32
N GLU A 118 -5.14 19.70 4.00
CA GLU A 118 -4.74 20.62 2.93
C GLU A 118 -5.22 20.17 1.56
N LEU A 119 -5.20 18.85 1.31
CA LEU A 119 -5.57 18.26 0.01
C LEU A 119 -7.04 17.80 -0.04
N VAL A 120 -7.80 18.02 1.04
CA VAL A 120 -9.23 17.61 1.15
C VAL A 120 -9.43 16.13 0.79
N LEU A 121 -8.59 15.23 1.34
CA LEU A 121 -8.62 13.81 1.03
C LEU A 121 -9.49 13.02 2.01
N PRO A 122 -10.17 11.96 1.56
CA PRO A 122 -10.97 11.08 2.41
C PRO A 122 -10.06 10.12 3.22
N ILE A 123 -9.23 10.68 4.08
CA ILE A 123 -8.24 9.97 4.88
C ILE A 123 -8.62 10.01 6.36
N THR A 124 -8.56 8.86 7.02
CA THR A 124 -8.61 8.72 8.48
C THR A 124 -7.25 8.30 9.02
N VAL A 125 -6.67 9.07 9.93
CA VAL A 125 -5.34 8.77 10.50
C VAL A 125 -5.48 8.16 11.89
N HIS A 126 -5.01 6.93 12.04
CA HIS A 126 -4.89 6.21 13.32
C HIS A 126 -3.47 6.40 13.86
N ALA A 127 -3.29 7.33 14.80
CA ALA A 127 -1.99 7.65 15.39
C ALA A 127 -1.66 6.67 16.53
N THR A 128 -1.46 5.40 16.18
CA THR A 128 -1.21 4.31 17.13
C THR A 128 -0.45 3.18 16.44
N ARG A 129 0.01 2.20 17.21
CA ARG A 129 0.55 0.96 16.66
C ARG A 129 -0.56 0.13 16.05
N ILE A 130 -0.21 -0.71 15.06
CA ILE A 130 -1.16 -1.55 14.31
C ILE A 130 -1.96 -2.48 15.24
N GLU A 131 -1.32 -3.01 16.27
CA GLU A 131 -1.94 -3.95 17.21
C GLU A 131 -3.04 -3.30 18.09
N ALA A 132 -3.00 -1.97 18.20
CA ALA A 132 -3.99 -1.16 18.94
C ALA A 132 -4.91 -0.34 18.02
N ALA A 133 -4.76 -0.48 16.71
CA ALA A 133 -5.62 0.18 15.74
C ALA A 133 -6.89 -0.65 15.51
N HIS A 134 -8.03 0.02 15.38
CA HIS A 134 -9.32 -0.65 15.13
C HIS A 134 -10.06 0.00 13.93
N PRO A 135 -9.44 0.07 12.74
CA PRO A 135 -10.16 0.47 11.55
C PRO A 135 -11.18 -0.61 11.16
N PRO A 136 -12.21 -0.27 10.38
CA PRO A 136 -13.09 -1.28 9.79
C PRO A 136 -12.26 -2.27 8.94
N PRO A 137 -12.59 -3.58 8.93
CA PRO A 137 -11.92 -4.54 8.05
C PRO A 137 -11.99 -4.10 6.60
N ALA A 138 -10.84 -4.05 5.91
CA ALA A 138 -10.73 -3.47 4.58
C ALA A 138 -10.57 -4.52 3.48
N PRO A 139 -11.18 -4.33 2.31
CA PRO A 139 -10.95 -5.19 1.15
C PRO A 139 -9.53 -5.07 0.57
N VAL A 140 -8.81 -4.00 0.89
CA VAL A 140 -7.43 -3.77 0.43
C VAL A 140 -6.57 -3.30 1.60
N ILE A 141 -5.42 -3.95 1.77
CA ILE A 141 -4.39 -3.51 2.72
C ILE A 141 -3.08 -3.28 1.98
N THR A 142 -2.46 -2.14 2.23
CA THR A 142 -1.14 -1.80 1.71
C THR A 142 -0.13 -1.62 2.83
N ALA A 143 1.14 -1.85 2.53
CA ALA A 143 2.27 -1.51 3.39
C ALA A 143 3.54 -1.42 2.54
N ARG A 144 4.42 -0.47 2.83
CA ARG A 144 5.70 -0.31 2.15
C ARG A 144 6.83 -0.10 3.16
N ALA A 145 7.90 -0.89 3.05
CA ALA A 145 9.16 -0.73 3.81
C ALA A 145 9.00 -0.69 5.35
N VAL A 146 8.02 -1.42 5.90
CA VAL A 146 7.70 -1.40 7.35
C VAL A 146 8.26 -2.61 8.07
N ALA A 147 8.08 -3.81 7.51
CA ALA A 147 8.50 -5.08 8.14
C ALA A 147 8.69 -6.20 7.11
N PRO A 148 9.34 -7.31 7.47
CA PRO A 148 9.36 -8.54 6.69
C PRO A 148 7.95 -9.08 6.42
N LEU A 149 7.77 -9.83 5.32
CA LEU A 149 6.47 -10.28 4.84
C LEU A 149 5.66 -11.07 5.87
N ALA A 150 6.29 -12.02 6.58
CA ALA A 150 5.58 -12.83 7.59
C ALA A 150 4.96 -11.96 8.70
N ILE A 151 5.67 -10.90 9.12
CA ILE A 151 5.18 -9.94 10.11
C ILE A 151 4.05 -9.08 9.52
N LEU A 152 4.19 -8.61 8.27
CA LEU A 152 3.14 -7.86 7.60
C LEU A 152 1.84 -8.66 7.48
N LEU A 153 1.93 -9.95 7.18
CA LEU A 153 0.77 -10.84 7.11
C LEU A 153 0.09 -10.98 8.49
N ALA A 154 0.90 -11.11 9.57
CA ALA A 154 0.37 -11.16 10.92
C ALA A 154 -0.37 -9.88 11.32
N TRP A 155 0.13 -8.73 10.89
CA TRP A 155 -0.51 -7.44 11.15
C TRP A 155 -1.73 -7.20 10.26
N ALA A 156 -1.68 -7.61 9.00
CA ALA A 156 -2.75 -7.34 8.03
C ALA A 156 -3.97 -8.26 8.22
N THR A 157 -3.76 -9.55 8.48
CA THR A 157 -4.86 -10.54 8.51
C THR A 157 -6.02 -10.18 9.44
N PRO A 158 -5.81 -9.64 10.66
CA PRO A 158 -6.93 -9.24 11.54
C PRO A 158 -7.76 -8.07 11.00
N HIS A 159 -7.21 -7.30 10.07
CA HIS A 159 -7.85 -6.12 9.49
C HIS A 159 -8.34 -6.34 8.05
N LEU A 160 -8.13 -7.54 7.50
CA LEU A 160 -8.54 -7.87 6.14
C LEU A 160 -10.00 -8.33 6.12
N ALA A 161 -10.80 -7.73 5.24
CA ALA A 161 -12.16 -8.19 5.01
C ALA A 161 -12.17 -9.57 4.31
N PRO A 162 -13.23 -10.37 4.46
CA PRO A 162 -13.38 -11.63 3.72
C PRO A 162 -13.19 -11.43 2.21
N GLY A 163 -12.32 -12.23 1.59
CA GLY A 163 -11.95 -12.11 0.17
C GLY A 163 -11.09 -10.88 -0.16
N GLY A 164 -10.61 -10.16 0.85
CA GLY A 164 -9.71 -9.02 0.67
C GLY A 164 -8.30 -9.41 0.22
N ILE A 165 -7.53 -8.40 -0.16
CA ILE A 165 -6.17 -8.57 -0.68
C ILE A 165 -5.18 -7.69 0.05
N CYS A 166 -3.93 -8.14 0.11
CA CYS A 166 -2.78 -7.32 0.50
C CYS A 166 -1.97 -6.97 -0.74
N LEU A 167 -1.53 -5.70 -0.83
CA LEU A 167 -0.64 -5.20 -1.87
C LEU A 167 0.64 -4.67 -1.22
N PHE A 168 1.71 -5.44 -1.32
CA PHE A 168 2.98 -5.13 -0.68
C PHE A 168 4.11 -4.97 -1.71
N PRO A 169 4.56 -3.74 -1.99
CA PRO A 169 5.81 -3.52 -2.70
C PRO A 169 6.98 -4.03 -1.86
N LYS A 170 7.81 -4.88 -2.45
CA LYS A 170 8.98 -5.48 -1.83
C LYS A 170 10.20 -5.31 -2.72
N GLY A 171 11.35 -5.02 -2.09
CA GLY A 171 12.63 -4.89 -2.78
C GLY A 171 13.23 -6.24 -3.20
N ARG A 172 14.55 -6.25 -3.38
CA ARG A 172 15.33 -7.41 -3.87
C ARG A 172 15.14 -8.70 -3.08
N THR A 173 14.79 -8.60 -1.80
CA THR A 173 14.56 -9.73 -0.88
C THR A 173 13.17 -10.35 -1.00
N ALA A 174 12.34 -9.90 -1.94
CA ALA A 174 10.95 -10.36 -2.06
C ALA A 174 10.79 -11.88 -2.12
N ASN A 175 11.65 -12.57 -2.88
CA ASN A 175 11.58 -14.04 -3.02
C ASN A 175 12.00 -14.75 -1.72
N ASP A 176 13.01 -14.24 -1.03
CA ASP A 176 13.49 -14.83 0.24
C ASP A 176 12.41 -14.61 1.33
N GLU A 177 11.81 -13.43 1.36
CA GLU A 177 10.70 -13.13 2.27
C GLU A 177 9.46 -13.99 1.99
N LEU A 178 9.14 -14.27 0.72
CA LEU A 178 8.07 -15.19 0.34
C LEU A 178 8.36 -16.61 0.80
N THR A 179 9.59 -17.08 0.61
CA THR A 179 10.02 -18.42 1.04
C THR A 179 9.89 -18.55 2.56
N ALA A 180 10.37 -17.58 3.31
CA ALA A 180 10.25 -17.55 4.76
C ALA A 180 8.78 -17.48 5.24
N ALA A 181 7.97 -16.62 4.61
CA ALA A 181 6.58 -16.46 5.00
C ALA A 181 5.74 -17.73 4.78
N ARG A 182 6.03 -18.52 3.75
CA ARG A 182 5.34 -19.80 3.46
C ARG A 182 5.56 -20.90 4.51
N LEU A 183 6.52 -20.74 5.40
CA LEU A 183 6.68 -21.63 6.54
C LEU A 183 5.57 -21.45 7.58
N GLU A 184 5.00 -20.26 7.64
CA GLU A 184 3.98 -19.89 8.63
C GLU A 184 2.59 -19.60 8.01
N TRP A 185 2.55 -19.29 6.71
CA TRP A 185 1.36 -18.81 6.03
C TRP A 185 1.04 -19.59 4.76
N GLN A 186 -0.21 -19.98 4.62
CA GLN A 186 -0.82 -20.38 3.35
C GLN A 186 -1.41 -19.13 2.71
N MET A 187 -1.15 -18.93 1.40
CA MET A 187 -1.61 -17.76 0.68
C MET A 187 -1.50 -17.94 -0.83
N ASP A 188 -2.39 -17.33 -1.56
CA ASP A 188 -2.24 -17.15 -3.00
C ASP A 188 -1.44 -15.87 -3.27
N VAL A 189 -0.42 -15.97 -4.13
CA VAL A 189 0.48 -14.85 -4.43
C VAL A 189 0.63 -14.67 -5.92
N VAL A 190 0.37 -13.44 -6.37
CA VAL A 190 0.81 -12.96 -7.68
C VAL A 190 1.94 -11.97 -7.45
N ALA A 191 3.15 -12.32 -7.90
CA ALA A 191 4.34 -11.49 -7.80
C ALA A 191 4.67 -10.88 -9.15
N THR A 192 4.50 -9.58 -9.30
CA THR A 192 4.75 -8.84 -10.55
C THR A 192 6.00 -7.99 -10.40
N PRO A 193 6.90 -7.92 -11.40
CA PRO A 193 8.00 -6.97 -11.40
C PRO A 193 7.50 -5.55 -11.17
N SER A 194 8.22 -4.75 -10.34
CA SER A 194 7.92 -3.33 -10.24
C SER A 194 8.27 -2.63 -11.56
N PRO A 195 7.43 -1.74 -12.07
CA PRO A 195 7.76 -0.98 -13.28
C PRO A 195 8.87 0.07 -13.06
N THR A 196 9.16 0.41 -11.80
CA THR A 196 10.15 1.43 -11.42
C THR A 196 11.50 0.82 -11.02
N ASP A 197 11.53 -0.45 -10.59
CA ASP A 197 12.74 -1.17 -10.20
C ASP A 197 12.62 -2.66 -10.58
N PRO A 198 13.36 -3.12 -11.60
CA PRO A 198 13.31 -4.53 -12.03
C PRO A 198 13.69 -5.55 -10.94
N SER A 199 14.44 -5.13 -9.92
CA SER A 199 14.82 -5.97 -8.78
C SER A 199 13.72 -6.10 -7.72
N ALA A 200 12.74 -5.19 -7.75
CA ALA A 200 11.61 -5.15 -6.83
C ALA A 200 10.40 -5.91 -7.39
N ARG A 201 9.46 -6.25 -6.51
CA ARG A 201 8.20 -6.93 -6.84
C ARG A 201 7.04 -6.26 -6.15
N ILE A 202 5.90 -6.23 -6.81
CA ILE A 202 4.62 -5.95 -6.19
C ILE A 202 3.98 -7.31 -5.89
N LEU A 203 3.77 -7.60 -4.62
CA LEU A 203 3.12 -8.82 -4.16
C LEU A 203 1.63 -8.53 -3.94
N ARG A 204 0.78 -9.16 -4.75
CA ARG A 204 -0.65 -9.22 -4.50
C ARG A 204 -0.96 -10.55 -3.86
N ILE A 205 -1.46 -10.51 -2.62
CA ILE A 205 -1.64 -11.67 -1.77
C ILE A 205 -3.11 -11.78 -1.38
N SER A 206 -3.68 -12.97 -1.48
CA SER A 206 -5.05 -13.31 -1.10
C SER A 206 -5.11 -14.69 -0.44
N GLU A 207 -6.30 -15.11 0.04
CA GLU A 207 -6.53 -16.41 0.68
C GLU A 207 -5.53 -16.69 1.81
N ILE A 208 -5.35 -15.69 2.70
CA ILE A 208 -4.30 -15.71 3.73
C ILE A 208 -4.79 -16.48 4.95
N ALA A 209 -4.09 -17.55 5.34
CA ALA A 209 -4.36 -18.34 6.53
C ALA A 209 -3.05 -18.78 7.20
N ARG A 210 -3.06 -18.97 8.51
CA ARG A 210 -1.92 -19.58 9.22
C ARG A 210 -1.80 -21.06 8.85
N VAL A 211 -0.57 -21.55 8.70
CA VAL A 211 -0.30 -22.99 8.54
C VAL A 211 -0.77 -23.72 9.81
N GLY A 212 -1.61 -24.76 9.63
CA GLY A 212 -2.17 -25.52 10.75
C GLY A 212 -3.42 -24.94 11.43
N SER A 213 -3.90 -23.76 11.04
CA SER A 213 -5.24 -23.32 11.40
C SER A 213 -6.24 -24.07 10.51
N GLN A 214 -7.09 -24.92 11.10
CA GLN A 214 -8.25 -25.49 10.39
C GLN A 214 -9.27 -24.36 10.14
N PRO A 215 -9.98 -24.43 9.00
CA PRO A 215 -11.04 -23.47 8.68
C PRO A 215 -12.21 -23.56 9.66
#